data_a1f82319a955b0f63f4742fde3581466
#
_entry.id   a1f82319a955b0f63f4742fde3581466
#
_cell.length_a   1.000
_cell.length_b   1.000
_cell.length_c   1.000
_cell.angle_alpha   90.00
_cell.angle_beta   90.00
_cell.angle_gamma   90.00
#
_symmetry.space_group_name_H-M   'P 1'
#
loop_
_entity.id
_entity.type
_entity.pdbx_description
1 polymer ?
#
loop_
_entity_poly.entity_id
_entity_poly.type
_entity_poly.pdbx_seq_one_letter_code
_entity_poly.pdbx_strand_id
1 'polypeptide(L)'
;IGDSLGFALRLVTEEDTQWELYGIDANVLLQKTCPFNIYDFEGYCVVNSTYLYDYTVVDKRLTYAVVDTAEENTLIIKDYFYDGYDVKVKFTTDDLLNPLIEMEEQVFGPTTEAFGTIYGDGKIRMSQPTYYASYYSSCEQFIYQYMTLFVMNKNGSLYGTVGTFINAVKWISDDEAEKLMREGY
;
A
#
# COMPACT_ATOMS: atom_id res chain seq x y z
N ILE A 1 2.69 -8.81 -12.93
CA ILE A 1 2.10 -8.39 -14.23
C ILE A 1 1.12 -9.50 -14.57
N GLY A 2 -0.17 -9.21 -14.39
CA GLY A 2 -1.20 -10.20 -14.63
C GLY A 2 -1.23 -10.65 -16.09
N ASP A 3 -1.47 -11.93 -16.31
CA ASP A 3 -1.70 -12.47 -17.64
C ASP A 3 -2.95 -11.81 -18.22
N SER A 4 -2.82 -11.20 -19.40
CA SER A 4 -3.96 -10.67 -20.11
C SER A 4 -4.65 -11.82 -20.85
N LEU A 5 -5.90 -12.10 -20.48
CA LEU A 5 -6.73 -13.04 -21.21
C LEU A 5 -7.67 -12.24 -22.13
N GLY A 6 -7.45 -12.33 -23.44
CA GLY A 6 -8.39 -11.82 -24.42
C GLY A 6 -9.54 -12.81 -24.59
N PHE A 7 -10.79 -12.34 -24.48
CA PHE A 7 -11.95 -13.15 -24.80
C PHE A 7 -12.95 -12.38 -25.64
N ALA A 8 -13.68 -13.11 -26.48
CA ALA A 8 -14.84 -12.58 -27.17
C ALA A 8 -16.10 -13.02 -26.43
N LEU A 9 -16.93 -12.08 -26.01
CA LEU A 9 -18.25 -12.38 -25.47
C LEU A 9 -19.21 -12.71 -26.60
N ARG A 10 -19.72 -13.93 -26.57
CA ARG A 10 -20.81 -14.38 -27.46
C ARG A 10 -22.06 -14.53 -26.57
N LEU A 11 -23.06 -13.71 -26.85
CA LEU A 11 -24.39 -13.85 -26.27
C LEU A 11 -25.16 -14.87 -27.10
N VAL A 12 -25.52 -16.00 -26.49
CA VAL A 12 -26.40 -17.01 -27.07
C VAL A 12 -27.74 -16.90 -26.35
N THR A 13 -28.80 -16.57 -27.05
CA THR A 13 -30.16 -16.60 -26.49
C THR A 13 -30.75 -18.00 -26.64
N GLU A 14 -31.83 -18.31 -25.90
CA GLU A 14 -32.56 -19.60 -26.01
C GLU A 14 -33.07 -19.91 -27.41
N GLU A 15 -33.15 -18.92 -28.29
CA GLU A 15 -33.59 -19.02 -29.67
C GLU A 15 -32.42 -19.18 -30.67
N ASP A 16 -31.23 -19.48 -30.21
CA ASP A 16 -30.01 -19.63 -31.02
C ASP A 16 -29.65 -18.36 -31.84
N THR A 17 -30.11 -17.20 -31.40
CA THR A 17 -29.84 -15.93 -32.04
C THR A 17 -28.49 -15.41 -31.57
N GLN A 18 -27.53 -15.26 -32.49
CA GLN A 18 -26.23 -14.70 -32.23
C GLN A 18 -26.27 -13.18 -32.33
N TRP A 19 -25.90 -12.49 -31.28
CA TRP A 19 -25.67 -11.07 -31.30
C TRP A 19 -24.17 -10.80 -31.29
N GLU A 20 -23.72 -10.20 -32.40
CA GLU A 20 -22.36 -9.62 -32.43
C GLU A 20 -22.44 -8.19 -31.88
N LEU A 21 -21.73 -7.91 -30.81
CA LEU A 21 -21.57 -6.56 -30.28
C LEU A 21 -20.54 -5.82 -31.16
N TYR A 22 -21.01 -5.10 -32.16
CA TYR A 22 -20.17 -4.20 -32.94
C TYR A 22 -19.90 -2.91 -32.16
N GLY A 23 -18.62 -2.56 -32.04
CA GLY A 23 -18.19 -1.23 -31.66
C GLY A 23 -17.93 -1.00 -30.17
N ILE A 24 -17.72 -2.05 -29.38
CA ILE A 24 -17.12 -1.92 -28.03
C ILE A 24 -15.70 -2.42 -28.16
N ASP A 25 -14.74 -1.51 -28.25
CA ASP A 25 -13.34 -1.75 -27.85
C ASP A 25 -13.30 -1.90 -26.34
N ALA A 26 -13.94 -2.93 -25.84
CA ALA A 26 -13.81 -3.32 -24.46
C ALA A 26 -12.54 -4.18 -24.36
N ASN A 27 -11.42 -3.55 -24.10
CA ASN A 27 -10.32 -4.21 -23.45
C ASN A 27 -10.80 -4.59 -22.05
N VAL A 28 -11.55 -5.67 -21.93
CA VAL A 28 -11.92 -6.24 -20.65
C VAL A 28 -10.66 -6.89 -20.13
N LEU A 29 -9.94 -6.17 -19.27
CA LEU A 29 -8.86 -6.72 -18.51
C LEU A 29 -9.49 -7.66 -17.47
N LEU A 30 -9.43 -8.97 -17.69
CA LEU A 30 -9.74 -9.92 -16.63
C LEU A 30 -8.60 -9.88 -15.65
N GLN A 31 -8.79 -9.13 -14.58
CA GLN A 31 -7.91 -9.19 -13.44
C GLN A 31 -8.26 -10.45 -12.65
N LYS A 32 -7.26 -11.32 -12.44
CA LYS A 32 -7.39 -12.45 -11.54
C LYS A 32 -7.60 -11.89 -10.13
N THR A 33 -8.78 -12.10 -9.56
CA THR A 33 -9.04 -11.80 -8.16
C THR A 33 -8.74 -13.03 -7.31
N CYS A 34 -7.99 -12.84 -6.23
CA CYS A 34 -7.84 -13.84 -5.19
C CYS A 34 -8.73 -13.46 -3.99
N PRO A 35 -9.30 -14.45 -3.28
CA PRO A 35 -10.01 -14.15 -2.04
C PRO A 35 -9.13 -13.33 -1.10
N PHE A 36 -9.74 -12.33 -0.46
CA PHE A 36 -9.05 -11.58 0.57
C PHE A 36 -9.03 -12.36 1.88
N ASN A 37 -7.87 -12.48 2.48
CA ASN A 37 -7.68 -12.94 3.84
C ASN A 37 -6.58 -12.08 4.47
N ILE A 38 -6.90 -11.31 5.51
CA ILE A 38 -5.97 -10.38 6.13
C ILE A 38 -4.73 -11.08 6.71
N TYR A 39 -4.88 -12.34 7.15
CA TYR A 39 -3.77 -13.11 7.71
C TYR A 39 -2.70 -13.48 6.66
N ASP A 40 -3.02 -13.37 5.36
CA ASP A 40 -2.04 -13.55 4.29
C ASP A 40 -1.04 -12.36 4.22
N PHE A 41 -1.37 -11.27 4.92
CA PHE A 41 -0.54 -10.08 5.09
C PHE A 41 0.12 -9.99 6.48
N GLU A 42 0.05 -11.04 7.29
CA GLU A 42 0.80 -11.13 8.55
C GLU A 42 2.18 -11.73 8.27
N GLY A 43 3.23 -11.21 8.92
CA GLY A 43 4.58 -11.73 8.75
C GLY A 43 5.60 -10.70 8.26
N TYR A 44 6.75 -11.19 7.81
CA TYR A 44 7.82 -10.33 7.32
C TYR A 44 7.45 -9.67 6.01
N CYS A 45 7.78 -8.39 5.89
CA CYS A 45 7.62 -7.63 4.67
C CYS A 45 8.78 -6.66 4.44
N VAL A 46 9.02 -6.38 3.17
CA VAL A 46 10.01 -5.37 2.75
C VAL A 46 9.25 -4.14 2.27
N VAL A 47 9.57 -3.00 2.86
CA VAL A 47 9.07 -1.69 2.45
C VAL A 47 10.11 -1.02 1.58
N ASN A 48 9.74 -0.64 0.36
CA ASN A 48 10.56 0.19 -0.52
C ASN A 48 9.89 1.54 -0.67
N SER A 49 10.55 2.60 -0.25
CA SER A 49 10.04 3.97 -0.36
C SER A 49 10.68 4.70 -1.53
N THR A 50 9.84 5.34 -2.33
CA THR A 50 10.25 6.11 -3.50
C THR A 50 9.63 7.51 -3.42
N TYR A 51 10.44 8.54 -3.61
CA TYR A 51 9.94 9.91 -3.70
C TYR A 51 9.21 10.13 -5.02
N LEU A 52 7.97 10.60 -4.94
CA LEU A 52 7.07 10.65 -6.11
C LEU A 52 7.53 11.65 -7.18
N TYR A 53 8.23 12.72 -6.78
CA TYR A 53 8.59 13.80 -7.70
C TYR A 53 9.63 13.38 -8.76
N ASP A 54 10.63 12.61 -8.38
CA ASP A 54 11.75 12.21 -9.25
C ASP A 54 12.00 10.71 -9.28
N TYR A 55 11.15 9.93 -8.61
CA TYR A 55 11.23 8.47 -8.48
C TYR A 55 12.54 7.98 -7.86
N THR A 56 13.19 8.81 -7.06
CA THR A 56 14.38 8.39 -6.29
C THR A 56 13.96 7.43 -5.19
N VAL A 57 14.60 6.27 -5.13
CA VAL A 57 14.45 5.33 -4.01
C VAL A 57 15.11 5.95 -2.79
N VAL A 58 14.30 6.21 -1.76
CA VAL A 58 14.75 6.92 -0.55
C VAL A 58 15.24 5.94 0.49
N ASP A 59 14.50 4.84 0.68
CA ASP A 59 14.80 3.86 1.73
C ASP A 59 14.23 2.49 1.40
N LYS A 60 14.81 1.47 2.04
CA LYS A 60 14.32 0.09 2.07
C LYS A 60 14.41 -0.43 3.48
N ARG A 61 13.36 -1.08 3.94
CA ARG A 61 13.34 -1.64 5.29
C ARG A 61 12.68 -3.02 5.31
N LEU A 62 13.33 -3.95 6.00
CA LEU A 62 12.72 -5.20 6.41
C LEU A 62 11.98 -4.96 7.73
N THR A 63 10.72 -5.31 7.77
CA THR A 63 9.88 -5.15 8.96
C THR A 63 8.90 -6.30 9.10
N TYR A 64 8.02 -6.23 10.08
CA TYR A 64 7.04 -7.25 10.38
C TYR A 64 5.64 -6.64 10.52
N ALA A 65 4.64 -7.28 9.94
CA ALA A 65 3.26 -6.86 10.01
C ALA A 65 2.43 -7.82 10.86
N VAL A 66 1.49 -7.29 11.63
CA VAL A 66 0.54 -8.04 12.44
C VAL A 66 -0.88 -7.57 12.19
N VAL A 67 -1.84 -8.47 12.28
CA VAL A 67 -3.26 -8.12 12.20
C VAL A 67 -3.66 -7.36 13.45
N ASP A 68 -4.38 -6.24 13.29
CA ASP A 68 -4.98 -5.51 14.40
C ASP A 68 -6.26 -6.23 14.84
N THR A 69 -6.23 -6.87 16.00
CA THR A 69 -7.39 -7.61 16.53
C THR A 69 -8.51 -6.70 17.07
N ALA A 70 -8.24 -5.40 17.21
CA ALA A 70 -9.20 -4.42 17.71
C ALA A 70 -9.99 -3.76 16.57
N GLU A 71 -9.48 -3.78 15.35
CA GLU A 71 -10.09 -3.11 14.19
C GLU A 71 -10.12 -4.06 12.99
N GLU A 72 -11.32 -4.28 12.45
CA GLU A 72 -11.54 -5.21 11.34
C GLU A 72 -10.78 -4.79 10.08
N ASN A 73 -10.20 -5.76 9.37
CA ASN A 73 -9.45 -5.57 8.13
C ASN A 73 -8.30 -4.56 8.26
N THR A 74 -7.73 -4.44 9.46
CA THR A 74 -6.63 -3.51 9.74
C THR A 74 -5.34 -4.26 10.04
N LEU A 75 -4.26 -3.77 9.47
CA LEU A 75 -2.91 -4.29 9.64
C LEU A 75 -2.05 -3.23 10.33
N ILE A 76 -1.16 -3.66 11.21
CA ILE A 76 -0.14 -2.84 11.86
C ILE A 76 1.21 -3.27 11.32
N ILE A 77 1.86 -2.41 10.56
CA ILE A 77 3.24 -2.62 10.10
C ILE A 77 4.17 -2.00 11.15
N LYS A 78 4.97 -2.84 11.77
CA LYS A 78 5.82 -2.48 12.89
C LYS A 78 7.04 -1.68 12.45
N ASP A 79 7.46 -0.71 13.29
CA ASP A 79 8.70 0.04 13.06
C ASP A 79 8.88 0.46 11.61
N TYR A 80 7.86 1.09 11.01
CA TYR A 80 7.72 1.23 9.55
C TYR A 80 8.95 1.83 8.87
N PHE A 81 9.46 2.97 9.38
CA PHE A 81 10.76 3.55 9.01
C PHE A 81 11.59 3.98 10.22
N TYR A 82 10.95 4.17 11.35
CA TYR A 82 11.60 4.58 12.59
C TYR A 82 11.17 3.64 13.71
N ASP A 83 12.11 3.25 14.56
CA ASP A 83 11.87 2.35 15.67
C ASP A 83 10.81 2.92 16.62
N GLY A 84 9.79 2.14 16.94
CA GLY A 84 8.67 2.54 17.77
C GLY A 84 7.57 3.31 17.04
N TYR A 85 7.65 3.45 15.72
CA TYR A 85 6.63 4.10 14.91
C TYR A 85 5.97 3.09 13.96
N ASP A 86 4.87 2.54 14.42
CA ASP A 86 4.04 1.61 13.66
C ASP A 86 3.12 2.37 12.70
N VAL A 87 2.77 1.75 11.59
CA VAL A 87 1.80 2.29 10.63
C VAL A 87 0.61 1.35 10.51
N LYS A 88 -0.60 1.90 10.68
CA LYS A 88 -1.85 1.21 10.45
C LYS A 88 -2.34 1.43 9.02
N VAL A 89 -2.77 0.35 8.40
CA VAL A 89 -3.41 0.33 7.08
C VAL A 89 -4.69 -0.49 7.16
N LYS A 90 -5.78 0.04 6.59
CA LYS A 90 -7.07 -0.63 6.53
C LYS A 90 -7.37 -1.07 5.10
N PHE A 91 -7.75 -2.33 4.94
CA PHE A 91 -8.12 -2.90 3.65
C PHE A 91 -9.61 -2.72 3.39
N THR A 92 -9.96 -2.20 2.22
CA THR A 92 -11.35 -2.20 1.75
C THR A 92 -11.64 -3.52 1.05
N THR A 93 -12.70 -4.20 1.45
CA THR A 93 -13.01 -5.55 0.97
C THR A 93 -14.34 -5.63 0.22
N ASP A 94 -15.03 -4.52 0.06
CA ASP A 94 -16.36 -4.43 -0.55
C ASP A 94 -16.32 -4.68 -2.06
N ASP A 95 -15.20 -4.32 -2.70
CA ASP A 95 -15.00 -4.50 -4.13
C ASP A 95 -13.61 -5.09 -4.40
N LEU A 96 -13.55 -6.40 -4.61
CA LEU A 96 -12.29 -7.12 -4.91
C LEU A 96 -11.73 -6.79 -6.31
N LEU A 97 -12.50 -6.15 -7.18
CA LEU A 97 -12.02 -5.64 -8.46
C LEU A 97 -11.30 -4.30 -8.30
N ASN A 98 -11.55 -3.61 -7.19
CA ASN A 98 -10.92 -2.34 -6.83
C ASN A 98 -10.38 -2.43 -5.39
N PRO A 99 -9.32 -3.22 -5.17
CA PRO A 99 -8.78 -3.54 -3.85
C PRO A 99 -7.99 -2.36 -3.29
N LEU A 100 -8.65 -1.47 -2.58
CA LEU A 100 -8.04 -0.26 -2.01
C LEU A 100 -7.59 -0.48 -0.57
N ILE A 101 -6.65 0.35 -0.13
CA ILE A 101 -6.32 0.55 1.27
C ILE A 101 -6.60 1.99 1.68
N GLU A 102 -7.01 2.16 2.91
CA GLU A 102 -7.22 3.44 3.56
C GLU A 102 -6.22 3.64 4.69
N MET A 103 -5.88 4.88 4.92
CA MET A 103 -4.90 5.25 5.92
C MET A 103 -5.29 6.58 6.55
N GLU A 104 -5.56 6.55 7.84
CA GLU A 104 -5.78 7.77 8.61
C GLU A 104 -4.46 8.52 8.84
N GLU A 105 -4.58 9.82 9.16
CA GLU A 105 -3.43 10.60 9.59
C GLU A 105 -2.82 9.97 10.86
N GLN A 106 -1.51 9.72 10.81
CA GLN A 106 -0.78 9.13 11.93
C GLN A 106 0.65 9.64 12.00
N VAL A 107 1.28 9.46 13.16
CA VAL A 107 2.68 9.86 13.34
C VAL A 107 3.57 8.80 12.69
N PHE A 108 4.42 9.28 11.80
CA PHE A 108 5.34 8.46 11.01
C PHE A 108 6.73 8.33 11.65
N GLY A 109 7.19 9.37 12.35
CA GLY A 109 8.51 9.38 12.97
C GLY A 109 8.86 10.73 13.61
N PRO A 110 10.05 10.84 14.24
CA PRO A 110 10.52 12.08 14.82
C PRO A 110 11.34 12.89 13.81
N THR A 111 11.17 14.23 13.85
CA THR A 111 11.97 15.12 12.98
C THR A 111 13.45 15.09 13.30
N THR A 112 13.82 14.74 14.53
CA THR A 112 15.23 14.65 14.95
C THR A 112 15.98 13.52 14.27
N GLU A 113 15.34 12.38 14.04
CA GLU A 113 15.98 11.27 13.32
C GLU A 113 16.05 11.53 11.82
N ALA A 114 14.96 12.08 11.24
CA ALA A 114 14.92 12.35 9.82
C ALA A 114 15.83 13.52 9.37
N PHE A 115 15.94 14.57 10.19
CA PHE A 115 16.58 15.84 9.80
C PHE A 115 17.68 16.32 10.75
N GLY A 116 17.98 15.55 11.80
CA GLY A 116 18.98 15.92 12.80
C GLY A 116 18.57 17.06 13.75
N THR A 117 17.34 17.57 13.64
CA THR A 117 16.86 18.70 14.48
C THR A 117 15.34 18.67 14.65
N ILE A 118 14.85 19.44 15.61
CA ILE A 118 13.42 19.58 15.87
C ILE A 118 12.81 20.60 14.94
N TYR A 119 11.86 20.18 14.09
CA TYR A 119 10.99 21.05 13.33
C TYR A 119 9.55 21.01 13.87
N GLY A 120 8.88 22.15 13.91
CA GLY A 120 7.51 22.28 14.37
C GLY A 120 7.29 21.69 15.77
N ASP A 121 6.42 20.68 15.88
CA ASP A 121 6.16 19.95 17.12
C ASP A 121 7.07 18.72 17.33
N GLY A 122 8.04 18.51 16.44
CA GLY A 122 9.01 17.42 16.51
C GLY A 122 8.55 16.11 15.88
N LYS A 123 7.37 16.08 15.25
CA LYS A 123 6.77 14.87 14.68
C LYS A 123 6.56 14.99 13.19
N ILE A 124 6.96 13.99 12.45
CA ILE A 124 6.55 13.79 11.07
C ILE A 124 5.24 13.01 11.09
N ARG A 125 4.25 13.51 10.38
CA ARG A 125 2.98 12.83 10.18
C ARG A 125 2.88 12.35 8.75
N MET A 126 2.07 11.33 8.56
CA MET A 126 1.69 10.83 7.26
C MET A 126 0.18 10.89 7.08
N SER A 127 -0.25 11.16 5.86
CA SER A 127 -1.65 11.05 5.44
C SER A 127 -1.73 10.53 4.01
N GLN A 128 -2.84 9.94 3.66
CA GLN A 128 -3.12 9.54 2.29
C GLN A 128 -3.43 10.78 1.43
N PRO A 129 -2.74 10.98 0.29
CA PRO A 129 -3.05 12.07 -0.61
C PRO A 129 -4.41 11.83 -1.30
N THR A 130 -5.19 12.91 -1.50
CA THR A 130 -6.52 12.81 -2.10
C THR A 130 -6.53 12.46 -3.60
N TYR A 131 -5.41 12.63 -4.29
CA TYR A 131 -5.30 12.44 -5.73
C TYR A 131 -4.76 11.06 -6.14
N TYR A 132 -4.30 10.25 -5.19
CA TYR A 132 -3.71 8.95 -5.45
C TYR A 132 -4.37 7.90 -4.56
N ALA A 133 -4.94 6.89 -5.19
CA ALA A 133 -5.47 5.74 -4.48
C ALA A 133 -4.36 4.75 -4.14
N SER A 134 -4.30 4.35 -2.89
CA SER A 134 -3.45 3.24 -2.45
C SER A 134 -4.20 1.93 -2.62
N TYR A 135 -3.52 0.85 -3.00
CA TYR A 135 -4.16 -0.41 -3.34
C TYR A 135 -3.32 -1.62 -2.91
N TYR A 136 -3.95 -2.78 -2.88
CA TYR A 136 -3.30 -4.05 -2.54
C TYR A 136 -3.57 -5.14 -3.58
N SER A 137 -2.81 -6.22 -3.50
CA SER A 137 -3.06 -7.45 -4.24
C SER A 137 -3.03 -8.65 -3.30
N SER A 138 -4.17 -9.32 -3.15
CA SER A 138 -4.22 -10.58 -2.40
C SER A 138 -3.49 -11.71 -3.11
N CYS A 139 -3.46 -11.69 -4.45
CA CYS A 139 -2.78 -12.73 -5.23
C CYS A 139 -1.27 -12.69 -5.11
N GLU A 140 -0.71 -11.48 -5.00
CA GLU A 140 0.74 -11.27 -5.01
C GLU A 140 1.27 -10.83 -3.65
N GLN A 141 0.39 -10.65 -2.68
CA GLN A 141 0.72 -10.20 -1.31
C GLN A 141 1.59 -8.96 -1.32
N PHE A 142 1.07 -7.88 -1.83
CA PHE A 142 1.72 -6.57 -1.78
C PHE A 142 0.72 -5.44 -1.53
N ILE A 143 1.25 -4.31 -1.09
CA ILE A 143 0.56 -3.02 -0.98
C ILE A 143 1.35 -1.97 -1.75
N TYR A 144 0.65 -1.14 -2.52
CA TYR A 144 1.15 0.13 -3.03
C TYR A 144 0.47 1.27 -2.27
N GLN A 145 1.27 1.98 -1.48
CA GLN A 145 0.80 3.00 -0.57
C GLN A 145 1.32 4.37 -0.98
N TYR A 146 0.40 5.27 -1.32
CA TYR A 146 0.73 6.68 -1.51
C TYR A 146 0.58 7.42 -0.20
N MET A 147 1.59 8.16 0.20
CA MET A 147 1.55 8.95 1.44
C MET A 147 2.19 10.32 1.24
N THR A 148 1.61 11.32 1.88
CA THR A 148 2.22 12.64 2.03
C THR A 148 2.74 12.78 3.46
N LEU A 149 4.02 13.13 3.58
CA LEU A 149 4.68 13.41 4.85
C LEU A 149 4.71 14.92 5.10
N PHE A 150 4.38 15.32 6.33
CA PHE A 150 4.33 16.71 6.75
C PHE A 150 4.60 16.87 8.24
N VAL A 151 4.90 18.10 8.64
CA VAL A 151 5.14 18.50 10.02
C VAL A 151 4.16 19.60 10.43
N MET A 152 3.65 19.52 11.65
CA MET A 152 2.75 20.52 12.22
C MET A 152 3.50 21.40 13.23
N ASN A 153 3.02 22.61 13.41
CA ASN A 153 3.42 23.46 14.53
C ASN A 153 2.74 22.99 15.84
N LYS A 154 3.29 23.41 16.97
CA LYS A 154 2.70 23.13 18.29
C LYS A 154 1.28 23.67 18.47
N ASN A 155 0.88 24.66 17.66
CA ASN A 155 -0.47 25.23 17.67
C ASN A 155 -1.44 24.52 16.71
N GLY A 156 -1.01 23.42 16.05
CA GLY A 156 -1.83 22.64 15.13
C GLY A 156 -1.90 23.19 13.69
N SER A 157 -1.18 24.24 13.36
CA SER A 157 -1.05 24.70 11.97
C SER A 157 0.04 23.92 11.23
N LEU A 158 -0.05 23.84 9.90
CA LEU A 158 0.99 23.21 9.08
C LEU A 158 2.31 23.98 9.22
N TYR A 159 3.39 23.28 9.58
CA TYR A 159 4.75 23.81 9.54
C TYR A 159 5.33 23.70 8.13
N GLY A 160 5.23 22.54 7.51
CA GLY A 160 5.69 22.30 6.14
C GLY A 160 5.44 20.87 5.69
N THR A 161 5.48 20.68 4.37
CA THR A 161 5.37 19.37 3.72
C THR A 161 6.77 18.86 3.41
N VAL A 162 7.03 17.60 3.78
CA VAL A 162 8.28 16.91 3.43
C VAL A 162 8.25 16.43 1.99
N GLY A 163 7.11 15.82 1.60
CA GLY A 163 6.91 15.34 0.25
C GLY A 163 5.85 14.26 0.17
N THR A 164 5.60 13.80 -1.06
CA THR A 164 4.73 12.65 -1.33
C THR A 164 5.60 11.47 -1.78
N PHE A 165 5.30 10.30 -1.25
CA PHE A 165 6.06 9.08 -1.45
C PHE A 165 5.14 7.95 -1.91
N ILE A 166 5.73 7.00 -2.63
CA ILE A 166 5.13 5.70 -2.95
C ILE A 166 5.91 4.66 -2.17
N ASN A 167 5.20 3.89 -1.37
CA ASN A 167 5.77 2.74 -0.67
C ASN A 167 5.23 1.45 -1.28
N ALA A 168 6.12 0.64 -1.80
CA ALA A 168 5.81 -0.73 -2.17
C ALA A 168 6.14 -1.64 -0.99
N VAL A 169 5.12 -2.24 -0.38
CA VAL A 169 5.27 -3.21 0.71
C VAL A 169 5.01 -4.60 0.14
N LYS A 170 6.01 -5.47 0.20
CA LYS A 170 5.95 -6.84 -0.32
C LYS A 170 6.17 -7.82 0.82
N TRP A 171 5.24 -8.75 1.00
CA TRP A 171 5.40 -9.85 1.95
C TRP A 171 6.34 -10.90 1.39
N ILE A 172 7.16 -11.46 2.27
CA ILE A 172 8.19 -12.44 1.96
C ILE A 172 8.12 -13.61 2.95
N SER A 173 8.70 -14.74 2.57
CA SER A 173 8.79 -15.89 3.47
C SER A 173 9.78 -15.67 4.62
N ASP A 174 9.62 -16.43 5.71
CA ASP A 174 10.54 -16.41 6.84
C ASP A 174 11.98 -16.74 6.43
N ASP A 175 12.17 -17.70 5.52
CA ASP A 175 13.48 -18.08 4.97
C ASP A 175 14.15 -16.92 4.22
N GLU A 176 13.36 -16.17 3.44
CA GLU A 176 13.85 -14.98 2.71
C GLU A 176 14.18 -13.85 3.68
N ALA A 177 13.35 -13.63 4.71
CA ALA A 177 13.61 -12.66 5.74
C ALA A 177 14.89 -12.97 6.53
N GLU A 178 15.11 -14.23 6.94
CA GLU A 178 16.34 -14.66 7.57
C GLU A 178 17.58 -14.45 6.69
N LYS A 179 17.44 -14.66 5.38
CA LYS A 179 18.52 -14.39 4.44
C LYS A 179 18.85 -12.90 4.39
N LEU A 180 17.85 -12.03 4.27
CA LEU A 180 18.04 -10.57 4.27
C LEU A 180 18.68 -10.08 5.57
N MET A 181 18.24 -10.58 6.73
CA MET A 181 18.86 -10.24 8.02
C MET A 181 20.35 -10.61 8.08
N ARG A 182 20.72 -11.77 7.53
CA ARG A 182 22.14 -12.18 7.44
C ARG A 182 22.96 -11.31 6.50
N GLU A 183 22.34 -10.73 5.49
CA GLU A 183 22.96 -9.81 4.54
C GLU A 183 23.04 -8.36 5.08
N GLY A 184 22.52 -8.10 6.30
CA GLY A 184 22.61 -6.80 6.97
C GLY A 184 21.45 -5.85 6.63
N TYR A 185 20.30 -6.40 6.27
CA TYR A 185 19.07 -5.65 6.00
C TYR A 185 18.38 -5.25 7.31
#